data_345b4059db30475b1564a6c782c08707
#
_entry.id   345b4059db30475b1564a6c782c08707
#
_cell.length_a   1.000
_cell.length_b   1.000
_cell.length_c   1.000
_cell.angle_alpha   90.00
_cell.angle_beta   90.00
_cell.angle_gamma   90.00
#
_symmetry.space_group_name_H-M   'P 1'
#
loop_
_entity.id
_entity.type
_entity.pdbx_description
1 polymer ?
#
loop_
_entity_poly.entity_id
_entity_poly.type
_entity_poly.pdbx_seq_one_letter_code
_entity_poly.pdbx_strand_id
1 'polypeptide(L)'
;MTEHYAFTPPATVSVPVIGSTERFPVHRIYCVGRNYEEHAKEMGFTGREPPFFFLKPADTIVVAEPGQTASTPYPSLTNNLHHEIELVVAIGTGGKNIKAADAARHIYGYAVGLDMTRRDLQGEMKKTGRPWCIGKAYDHSAPIGPITLAANAGDVNNAPIWLQVNGSDRQRSNVNKLIWNVAET
;
A
#
# COMPACT_ATOMS: atom_id res chain seq x y z
N MET A 1 11.81 21.91 -26.38
CA MET A 1 10.76 22.90 -26.08
C MET A 1 10.51 22.87 -24.58
N THR A 2 10.66 23.98 -23.89
CA THR A 2 10.28 24.11 -22.46
C THR A 2 8.75 24.18 -22.41
N GLU A 3 8.13 23.22 -21.76
CA GLU A 3 6.68 23.24 -21.53
C GLU A 3 6.31 24.42 -20.62
N HIS A 4 5.24 25.12 -20.96
CA HIS A 4 4.67 26.21 -20.16
C HIS A 4 3.39 25.72 -19.48
N TYR A 5 3.38 25.68 -18.16
CA TYR A 5 2.23 25.27 -17.36
C TYR A 5 1.44 26.49 -16.88
N ALA A 6 0.14 26.35 -16.69
CA ALA A 6 -0.71 27.41 -16.14
C ALA A 6 -0.33 27.78 -14.69
N PHE A 7 0.25 26.85 -13.96
CA PHE A 7 0.81 27.02 -12.61
C PHE A 7 1.93 26.01 -12.41
N THR A 8 2.78 26.21 -11.43
CA THR A 8 3.90 25.31 -11.13
C THR A 8 3.39 23.90 -10.83
N PRO A 9 3.83 22.85 -11.56
CA PRO A 9 3.46 21.49 -11.26
C PRO A 9 3.95 21.08 -9.87
N PRO A 10 3.21 20.21 -9.15
CA PRO A 10 3.70 19.65 -7.91
C PRO A 10 4.98 18.84 -8.15
N ALA A 11 5.84 18.76 -7.13
CA ALA A 11 7.02 17.91 -7.19
C ALA A 11 6.61 16.43 -7.31
N THR A 12 7.45 15.64 -7.98
CA THR A 12 7.24 14.19 -8.07
C THR A 12 7.25 13.58 -6.67
N VAL A 13 6.16 12.89 -6.32
CA VAL A 13 6.11 12.11 -5.08
C VAL A 13 7.14 10.98 -5.15
N SER A 14 7.92 10.82 -4.10
CA SER A 14 8.97 9.79 -4.06
C SER A 14 9.19 9.25 -2.66
N VAL A 15 9.63 7.99 -2.59
CA VAL A 15 9.92 7.27 -1.33
C VAL A 15 11.41 7.02 -1.23
N PRO A 16 12.05 7.21 -0.06
CA PRO A 16 13.48 6.97 0.12
C PRO A 16 13.82 5.48 -0.05
N VAL A 17 15.05 5.22 -0.49
CA VAL A 17 15.60 3.86 -0.63
C VAL A 17 16.68 3.65 0.42
N ILE A 18 16.59 2.57 1.20
CA ILE A 18 17.56 2.25 2.25
C ILE A 18 18.96 2.06 1.65
N GLY A 19 19.94 2.74 2.25
CA GLY A 19 21.35 2.65 1.82
C GLY A 19 21.67 3.39 0.54
N SER A 20 20.78 4.25 0.05
CA SER A 20 20.95 5.06 -1.15
C SER A 20 20.57 6.53 -0.91
N THR A 21 21.15 7.42 -1.70
CA THR A 21 20.69 8.82 -1.82
C THR A 21 19.58 8.97 -2.86
N GLU A 22 19.28 7.92 -3.61
CA GLU A 22 18.22 7.89 -4.61
C GLU A 22 16.85 7.74 -3.94
N ARG A 23 15.83 8.19 -4.65
CA ARG A 23 14.44 8.07 -4.24
C ARG A 23 13.64 7.39 -5.34
N PHE A 24 12.75 6.50 -4.95
CA PHE A 24 11.86 5.81 -5.87
C PHE A 24 10.69 6.74 -6.24
N PRO A 25 10.54 7.15 -7.51
CA PRO A 25 9.43 7.99 -7.94
C PRO A 25 8.13 7.19 -7.99
N VAL A 26 7.07 7.70 -7.37
CA VAL A 26 5.77 7.02 -7.34
C VAL A 26 4.85 7.64 -8.37
N HIS A 27 4.27 6.78 -9.22
CA HIS A 27 3.27 7.19 -10.20
C HIS A 27 1.85 6.77 -9.78
N ARG A 28 1.66 5.54 -9.33
CA ARG A 28 0.37 4.97 -8.91
C ARG A 28 0.56 4.00 -7.77
N ILE A 29 -0.49 3.86 -6.96
CA ILE A 29 -0.57 2.86 -5.91
C ILE A 29 -1.79 1.99 -6.20
N TYR A 30 -1.55 0.73 -6.53
CA TYR A 30 -2.59 -0.30 -6.62
C TYR A 30 -2.65 -1.03 -5.29
N CYS A 31 -3.83 -1.09 -4.70
CA CYS A 31 -4.09 -1.80 -3.46
C CYS A 31 -4.90 -3.07 -3.79
N VAL A 32 -4.52 -4.18 -3.17
CA VAL A 32 -5.22 -5.47 -3.36
C VAL A 32 -6.23 -5.66 -2.24
N GLY A 33 -7.49 -5.71 -2.59
CA GLY A 33 -8.54 -5.85 -1.58
C GLY A 33 -8.69 -7.29 -1.09
N ARG A 34 -8.87 -7.48 0.24
CA ARG A 34 -9.19 -8.75 0.90
C ARG A 34 -8.21 -9.89 0.61
N ASN A 35 -6.93 -9.60 0.61
CA ASN A 35 -5.91 -10.57 0.23
C ASN A 35 -5.30 -11.35 1.39
N TYR A 36 -5.73 -11.15 2.63
CA TYR A 36 -5.36 -11.98 3.78
C TYR A 36 -6.49 -12.93 4.16
N GLU A 37 -6.18 -14.24 4.37
CA GLU A 37 -7.16 -15.29 4.65
C GLU A 37 -8.06 -14.97 5.85
N GLU A 38 -7.48 -14.50 6.94
CA GLU A 38 -8.22 -14.15 8.16
C GLU A 38 -9.21 -13.02 7.90
N HIS A 39 -8.76 -11.97 7.25
CA HIS A 39 -9.61 -10.83 6.89
C HIS A 39 -10.70 -11.22 5.89
N ALA A 40 -10.42 -12.10 4.93
CA ALA A 40 -11.42 -12.61 4.00
C ALA A 40 -12.50 -13.41 4.73
N LYS A 41 -12.14 -14.26 5.69
CA LYS A 41 -13.09 -15.05 6.52
C LYS A 41 -13.98 -14.16 7.38
N GLU A 42 -13.42 -13.13 8.04
CA GLU A 42 -14.19 -12.13 8.81
C GLU A 42 -15.25 -11.43 7.96
N MET A 43 -14.97 -11.29 6.67
CA MET A 43 -15.85 -10.65 5.69
C MET A 43 -16.84 -11.62 5.02
N GLY A 44 -16.85 -12.90 5.43
CA GLY A 44 -17.79 -13.93 4.92
C GLY A 44 -17.37 -14.57 3.59
N PHE A 45 -16.11 -14.45 3.19
CA PHE A 45 -15.58 -15.08 1.97
C PHE A 45 -14.96 -16.44 2.30
N THR A 46 -15.21 -17.44 1.45
CA THR A 46 -14.86 -18.85 1.71
C THR A 46 -13.89 -19.46 0.70
N GLY A 47 -13.45 -18.71 -0.32
CA GLY A 47 -12.64 -19.24 -1.41
C GLY A 47 -11.60 -18.27 -1.97
N ARG A 48 -10.86 -18.76 -2.95
CA ARG A 48 -9.88 -18.00 -3.72
C ARG A 48 -10.56 -17.29 -4.89
N GLU A 49 -11.34 -16.24 -4.54
CA GLU A 49 -11.97 -15.39 -5.53
C GLU A 49 -10.92 -14.60 -6.32
N PRO A 50 -11.16 -14.19 -7.56
CA PRO A 50 -10.25 -13.34 -8.29
C PRO A 50 -9.88 -12.09 -7.49
N PRO A 51 -8.60 -11.67 -7.47
CA PRO A 51 -8.19 -10.48 -6.76
C PRO A 51 -8.88 -9.26 -7.36
N PHE A 52 -9.27 -8.31 -6.53
CA PHE A 52 -9.74 -7.01 -7.01
C PHE A 52 -8.86 -5.89 -6.48
N PHE A 53 -8.82 -4.82 -7.25
CA PHE A 53 -7.93 -3.71 -6.99
C PHE A 53 -8.72 -2.42 -6.77
N PHE A 54 -8.17 -1.55 -5.93
CA PHE A 54 -8.54 -0.15 -5.85
C PHE A 54 -7.26 0.70 -5.87
N LEU A 55 -7.40 1.99 -6.01
CA LEU A 55 -6.27 2.89 -6.15
C LEU A 55 -6.21 3.88 -4.99
N LYS A 56 -4.98 4.21 -4.60
CA LYS A 56 -4.66 5.45 -3.90
C LYS A 56 -3.84 6.33 -4.84
N PRO A 57 -4.15 7.62 -5.00
CA PRO A 57 -3.29 8.55 -5.74
C PRO A 57 -1.89 8.65 -5.11
N ALA A 58 -0.88 8.91 -5.91
CA ALA A 58 0.49 9.04 -5.42
C ALA A 58 0.65 10.16 -4.37
N ASP A 59 -0.09 11.24 -4.52
CA ASP A 59 -0.09 12.40 -3.61
C ASP A 59 -0.76 12.15 -2.26
N THR A 60 -1.35 10.97 -2.05
CA THR A 60 -1.82 10.54 -0.71
C THR A 60 -0.72 10.00 0.18
N ILE A 61 0.51 9.85 -0.36
CA ILE A 61 1.64 9.32 0.40
C ILE A 61 2.08 10.29 1.50
N VAL A 62 2.30 9.73 2.69
CA VAL A 62 3.05 10.33 3.77
C VAL A 62 4.36 9.55 3.92
N VAL A 63 5.47 10.19 3.62
CA VAL A 63 6.78 9.53 3.68
C VAL A 63 7.28 9.48 5.12
N ALA A 64 7.60 8.28 5.60
CA ALA A 64 8.42 8.12 6.79
C ALA A 64 9.88 8.01 6.35
N GLU A 65 10.67 9.04 6.62
CA GLU A 65 12.11 9.03 6.32
C GLU A 65 12.84 8.01 7.23
N PRO A 66 13.97 7.43 6.80
CA PRO A 66 14.72 6.46 7.60
C PRO A 66 15.03 6.97 9.01
N GLY A 67 14.62 6.22 10.03
CA GLY A 67 14.84 6.57 11.44
C GLY A 67 14.02 7.76 11.96
N GLN A 68 13.04 8.24 11.20
CA GLN A 68 12.18 9.35 11.60
C GLN A 68 10.74 8.90 11.80
N THR A 69 10.00 9.67 12.59
CA THR A 69 8.55 9.52 12.76
C THR A 69 7.84 10.44 11.79
N ALA A 70 6.93 9.87 11.00
CA ALA A 70 6.00 10.66 10.20
C ALA A 70 4.72 10.96 10.99
N SER A 71 4.08 12.07 10.66
CA SER A 71 2.80 12.47 11.23
C SER A 71 1.76 12.64 10.15
N THR A 72 0.54 12.23 10.42
CA THR A 72 -0.61 12.41 9.53
C THR A 72 -1.76 13.00 10.32
N PRO A 73 -2.47 14.01 9.79
CA PRO A 73 -3.63 14.56 10.47
C PRO A 73 -4.75 13.53 10.52
N TYR A 74 -5.56 13.55 11.59
CA TYR A 74 -6.79 12.77 11.59
C TYR A 74 -7.73 13.31 10.49
N PRO A 75 -8.20 12.46 9.56
CA PRO A 75 -8.99 12.94 8.43
C PRO A 75 -10.37 13.44 8.87
N SER A 76 -10.87 14.46 8.17
CA SER A 76 -12.24 14.93 8.32
C SER A 76 -13.27 13.89 7.85
N LEU A 77 -14.53 14.11 8.17
CA LEU A 77 -15.68 13.33 7.70
C LEU A 77 -15.73 11.84 8.13
N THR A 78 -14.92 11.44 9.10
CA THR A 78 -14.95 10.08 9.65
C THR A 78 -14.85 10.09 11.17
N ASN A 79 -15.57 9.17 11.81
CA ASN A 79 -15.42 8.84 13.21
C ASN A 79 -14.86 7.43 13.43
N ASN A 80 -14.45 6.76 12.34
CA ASN A 80 -13.97 5.39 12.36
C ASN A 80 -12.80 5.21 11.42
N LEU A 81 -11.64 5.71 11.84
CA LEU A 81 -10.38 5.58 11.10
C LEU A 81 -9.71 4.26 11.47
N HIS A 82 -9.45 3.42 10.47
CA HIS A 82 -8.66 2.21 10.61
C HIS A 82 -7.27 2.38 9.99
N HIS A 83 -6.30 1.74 10.62
CA HIS A 83 -4.99 1.43 10.06
C HIS A 83 -5.03 0.00 9.51
N GLU A 84 -4.43 -0.23 8.37
CA GLU A 84 -4.21 -1.56 7.81
C GLU A 84 -2.73 -1.65 7.45
N ILE A 85 -1.97 -2.50 8.17
CA ILE A 85 -0.55 -2.72 7.87
C ILE A 85 -0.42 -3.55 6.60
N GLU A 86 0.40 -3.08 5.65
CA GLU A 86 0.51 -3.71 4.34
C GLU A 86 1.96 -3.87 3.89
N LEU A 87 2.22 -4.94 3.16
CA LEU A 87 3.43 -5.09 2.37
C LEU A 87 3.31 -4.21 1.12
N VAL A 88 4.25 -3.29 0.95
CA VAL A 88 4.37 -2.47 -0.26
C VAL A 88 5.40 -3.10 -1.19
N VAL A 89 5.02 -3.31 -2.45
CA VAL A 89 5.90 -3.81 -3.50
C VAL A 89 6.18 -2.70 -4.50
N ALA A 90 7.43 -2.28 -4.61
CA ALA A 90 7.88 -1.27 -5.57
C ALA A 90 8.21 -1.94 -6.91
N ILE A 91 7.46 -1.61 -7.95
CA ILE A 91 7.67 -2.13 -9.31
C ILE A 91 8.66 -1.23 -10.05
N GLY A 92 9.86 -1.73 -10.31
CA GLY A 92 10.92 -0.99 -10.99
C GLY A 92 10.86 -1.10 -12.51
N THR A 93 10.44 -2.25 -13.02
CA THR A 93 10.31 -2.49 -14.47
C THR A 93 8.85 -2.73 -14.80
N GLY A 94 8.28 -1.83 -15.60
CA GLY A 94 6.89 -1.97 -16.04
C GLY A 94 6.70 -3.16 -16.98
N GLY A 95 5.44 -3.61 -17.14
CA GLY A 95 5.10 -4.69 -18.05
C GLY A 95 3.59 -4.92 -18.13
N LYS A 96 3.21 -5.85 -18.99
CA LYS A 96 1.84 -6.37 -19.09
C LYS A 96 1.87 -7.86 -19.41
N ASN A 97 0.85 -8.59 -18.97
CA ASN A 97 0.77 -10.05 -19.16
C ASN A 97 2.02 -10.78 -18.58
N ILE A 98 2.52 -10.28 -17.46
CA ILE A 98 3.69 -10.83 -16.78
C ILE A 98 3.30 -12.19 -16.20
N LYS A 99 4.09 -13.22 -16.52
CA LYS A 99 3.88 -14.53 -15.91
C LYS A 99 4.36 -14.52 -14.46
N ALA A 100 3.71 -15.24 -13.57
CA ALA A 100 4.10 -15.33 -12.16
C ALA A 100 5.58 -15.73 -11.98
N ALA A 101 6.08 -16.63 -12.82
CA ALA A 101 7.49 -17.03 -12.80
C ALA A 101 8.49 -15.90 -13.13
N ASP A 102 8.03 -14.84 -13.79
CA ASP A 102 8.85 -13.69 -14.19
C ASP A 102 8.66 -12.48 -13.28
N ALA A 103 7.66 -12.51 -12.40
CA ALA A 103 7.25 -11.36 -11.58
C ALA A 103 8.41 -10.77 -10.77
N ALA A 104 9.27 -11.60 -10.19
CA ALA A 104 10.42 -11.16 -9.38
C ALA A 104 11.37 -10.21 -10.13
N ARG A 105 11.48 -10.31 -11.48
CA ARG A 105 12.35 -9.44 -12.30
C ARG A 105 11.81 -8.02 -12.41
N HIS A 106 10.55 -7.80 -12.10
CA HIS A 106 9.89 -6.50 -12.16
C HIS A 106 9.95 -5.76 -10.82
N ILE A 107 10.28 -6.47 -9.73
CA ILE A 107 10.28 -5.91 -8.39
C ILE A 107 11.61 -5.20 -8.12
N TYR A 108 11.53 -3.91 -7.79
CA TYR A 108 12.67 -3.10 -7.35
C TYR A 108 12.97 -3.33 -5.86
N GLY A 109 11.93 -3.41 -5.03
CA GLY A 109 12.09 -3.56 -3.59
C GLY A 109 10.77 -3.62 -2.86
N TYR A 110 10.86 -3.60 -1.54
CA TYR A 110 9.75 -3.73 -0.64
C TYR A 110 9.78 -2.67 0.45
N ALA A 111 8.63 -2.28 0.93
CA ALA A 111 8.47 -1.40 2.08
C ALA A 111 7.29 -1.85 2.94
N VAL A 112 7.13 -1.22 4.09
CA VAL A 112 5.93 -1.34 4.91
C VAL A 112 5.12 -0.07 4.73
N GLY A 113 3.81 -0.21 4.58
CA GLY A 113 2.89 0.91 4.45
C GLY A 113 1.63 0.72 5.28
N LEU A 114 0.84 1.77 5.35
CA LEU A 114 -0.48 1.75 5.95
C LEU A 114 -1.54 2.10 4.90
N ASP A 115 -2.51 1.22 4.71
CA ASP A 115 -3.74 1.55 3.97
C ASP A 115 -4.74 2.19 4.94
N MET A 116 -4.57 3.49 5.20
CA MET A 116 -5.48 4.23 6.08
C MET A 116 -6.87 4.30 5.48
N THR A 117 -7.86 3.93 6.29
CA THR A 117 -9.23 3.70 5.83
C THR A 117 -10.24 4.44 6.69
N ARG A 118 -11.05 5.30 6.08
CA ARG A 118 -12.29 5.81 6.69
C ARG A 118 -13.33 4.71 6.61
N ARG A 119 -13.37 3.85 7.64
CA ARG A 119 -14.10 2.58 7.61
C ARG A 119 -15.60 2.75 7.49
N ASP A 120 -16.17 3.75 8.13
CA ASP A 120 -17.57 4.14 8.03
C ASP A 120 -17.94 4.46 6.57
N LEU A 121 -17.19 5.35 5.93
CA LEU A 121 -17.45 5.76 4.54
C LEU A 121 -17.21 4.62 3.54
N GLN A 122 -16.16 3.82 3.72
CA GLN A 122 -15.96 2.62 2.92
C GLN A 122 -17.13 1.65 3.05
N GLY A 123 -17.63 1.46 4.28
CA GLY A 123 -18.78 0.58 4.57
C GLY A 123 -20.06 1.01 3.85
N GLU A 124 -20.33 2.32 3.79
CA GLU A 124 -21.44 2.88 3.02
C GLU A 124 -21.32 2.61 1.52
N MET A 125 -20.13 2.85 0.97
CA MET A 125 -19.86 2.59 -0.45
C MET A 125 -20.01 1.10 -0.77
N LYS A 126 -19.51 0.22 0.09
CA LYS A 126 -19.65 -1.23 -0.06
C LYS A 126 -21.14 -1.66 -0.10
N LYS A 127 -21.97 -1.14 0.79
CA LYS A 127 -23.41 -1.45 0.85
C LYS A 127 -24.16 -1.06 -0.43
N THR A 128 -23.73 0.01 -1.07
CA THR A 128 -24.38 0.58 -2.26
C THR A 128 -23.69 0.21 -3.58
N GLY A 129 -22.66 -0.64 -3.55
CA GLY A 129 -21.89 -1.03 -4.73
C GLY A 129 -21.11 0.12 -5.40
N ARG A 130 -20.77 1.17 -4.65
CA ARG A 130 -20.06 2.35 -5.14
C ARG A 130 -18.54 2.21 -4.96
N PRO A 131 -17.73 2.95 -5.74
CA PRO A 131 -16.27 2.99 -5.57
C PRO A 131 -15.86 3.44 -4.17
N TRP A 132 -14.76 2.88 -3.66
CA TRP A 132 -14.29 3.14 -2.28
C TRP A 132 -13.44 4.40 -2.13
N CYS A 133 -13.31 5.22 -3.15
CA CYS A 133 -12.41 6.39 -3.17
C CYS A 133 -12.57 7.29 -1.95
N ILE A 134 -13.80 7.60 -1.53
CA ILE A 134 -14.06 8.45 -0.35
C ILE A 134 -13.50 7.85 0.94
N GLY A 135 -13.45 6.52 1.04
CA GLY A 135 -12.94 5.79 2.20
C GLY A 135 -11.45 5.45 2.13
N LYS A 136 -10.87 5.39 0.92
CA LYS A 136 -9.53 4.86 0.67
C LYS A 136 -8.55 5.84 0.02
N ALA A 137 -9.02 6.78 -0.80
CA ALA A 137 -8.19 7.65 -1.65
C ALA A 137 -8.27 9.12 -1.22
N TYR A 138 -8.16 9.39 0.08
CA TYR A 138 -8.14 10.74 0.65
C TYR A 138 -6.70 11.15 0.99
N ASP A 139 -6.47 12.44 1.18
CA ASP A 139 -5.16 13.02 1.49
C ASP A 139 -4.52 12.35 2.71
N HIS A 140 -3.23 12.05 2.64
CA HIS A 140 -2.45 11.40 3.70
C HIS A 140 -2.90 9.97 4.06
N SER A 141 -3.59 9.29 3.15
CA SER A 141 -4.12 7.94 3.39
C SER A 141 -3.14 6.80 3.11
N ALA A 142 -1.92 7.10 2.65
CA ALA A 142 -0.88 6.12 2.33
C ALA A 142 0.47 6.44 3.03
N PRO A 143 0.59 6.33 4.35
CA PRO A 143 1.90 6.36 5.00
C PRO A 143 2.75 5.20 4.51
N ILE A 144 3.98 5.49 4.07
CA ILE A 144 4.92 4.49 3.53
C ILE A 144 6.31 4.73 4.11
N GLY A 145 6.93 3.67 4.63
CA GLY A 145 8.32 3.65 5.05
C GLY A 145 9.29 3.54 3.87
N PRO A 146 10.60 3.59 4.13
CA PRO A 146 11.62 3.51 3.09
C PRO A 146 11.63 2.14 2.42
N ILE A 147 12.00 2.11 1.13
CA ILE A 147 12.10 0.89 0.34
C ILE A 147 13.43 0.19 0.62
N THR A 148 13.37 -1.09 0.92
CA THR A 148 14.52 -2.00 0.91
C THR A 148 14.61 -2.66 -0.47
N LEU A 149 15.79 -2.62 -1.11
CA LEU A 149 15.99 -3.29 -2.40
C LEU A 149 15.64 -4.78 -2.31
N ALA A 150 15.05 -5.35 -3.35
CA ALA A 150 14.65 -6.76 -3.38
C ALA A 150 15.81 -7.72 -3.05
N ALA A 151 17.01 -7.40 -3.53
CA ALA A 151 18.22 -8.18 -3.25
C ALA A 151 18.62 -8.20 -1.75
N ASN A 152 18.16 -7.24 -0.97
CA ASN A 152 18.53 -7.07 0.45
C ASN A 152 17.37 -7.38 1.40
N ALA A 153 16.18 -7.66 0.89
CA ALA A 153 14.96 -7.82 1.70
C ALA A 153 14.80 -9.22 2.32
N GLY A 154 15.65 -10.19 1.92
CA GLY A 154 15.55 -11.58 2.39
C GLY A 154 14.29 -12.29 1.86
N ASP A 155 13.80 -13.29 2.60
CA ASP A 155 12.60 -14.04 2.22
C ASP A 155 11.33 -13.30 2.64
N VAL A 156 10.91 -12.36 1.82
CA VAL A 156 9.69 -11.57 2.07
C VAL A 156 8.43 -12.43 2.07
N ASN A 157 8.40 -13.55 1.34
CA ASN A 157 7.22 -14.41 1.28
C ASN A 157 6.88 -15.08 2.63
N ASN A 158 7.85 -15.20 3.53
CA ASN A 158 7.66 -15.75 4.88
C ASN A 158 7.88 -14.71 5.99
N ALA A 159 7.93 -13.44 5.64
CA ALA A 159 8.18 -12.37 6.60
C ALA A 159 6.98 -12.14 7.53
N PRO A 160 7.20 -11.95 8.85
CA PRO A 160 6.16 -11.49 9.75
C PRO A 160 5.82 -10.03 9.43
N ILE A 161 4.53 -9.69 9.55
CA ILE A 161 4.04 -8.32 9.42
C ILE A 161 3.18 -7.98 10.65
N TRP A 162 3.41 -6.85 11.28
CA TRP A 162 2.68 -6.45 12.48
C TRP A 162 2.57 -4.94 12.63
N LEU A 163 1.61 -4.52 13.44
CA LEU A 163 1.39 -3.12 13.81
C LEU A 163 1.03 -3.03 15.29
N GLN A 164 1.63 -2.05 15.95
CA GLN A 164 1.31 -1.70 17.34
C GLN A 164 0.77 -0.27 17.42
N VAL A 165 -0.15 -0.04 18.34
CA VAL A 165 -0.64 1.29 18.70
C VAL A 165 -0.42 1.48 20.20
N ASN A 166 0.31 2.51 20.58
CA ASN A 166 0.66 2.80 21.99
C ASN A 166 1.28 1.57 22.71
N GLY A 167 2.15 0.82 22.00
CA GLY A 167 2.84 -0.36 22.52
C GLY A 167 2.01 -1.64 22.58
N SER A 168 0.75 -1.61 22.14
CA SER A 168 -0.13 -2.78 22.10
C SER A 168 -0.29 -3.30 20.68
N ASP A 169 -0.17 -4.61 20.48
CA ASP A 169 -0.41 -5.25 19.20
C ASP A 169 -1.85 -4.99 18.73
N ARG A 170 -2.00 -4.54 17.49
CA ARG A 170 -3.28 -4.33 16.83
C ARG A 170 -3.47 -5.22 15.62
N GLN A 171 -2.40 -5.46 14.88
CA GLN A 171 -2.39 -6.38 13.75
C GLN A 171 -1.11 -7.20 13.81
N ARG A 172 -1.22 -8.49 13.53
CA ARG A 172 -0.08 -9.40 13.45
C ARG A 172 -0.45 -10.54 12.50
N SER A 173 0.38 -10.75 11.49
CA SER A 173 0.21 -11.83 10.51
C SER A 173 1.58 -12.19 9.91
N ASN A 174 1.55 -12.94 8.83
CA ASN A 174 2.73 -13.28 8.03
C ASN A 174 2.36 -13.15 6.55
N VAL A 175 3.30 -12.73 5.72
CA VAL A 175 3.10 -12.56 4.28
C VAL A 175 2.67 -13.85 3.59
N ASN A 176 3.06 -15.02 4.10
CA ASN A 176 2.61 -16.31 3.56
C ASN A 176 1.11 -16.62 3.78
N LYS A 177 0.38 -15.73 4.47
CA LYS A 177 -1.08 -15.78 4.63
C LYS A 177 -1.85 -15.00 3.55
N LEU A 178 -1.13 -14.45 2.58
CA LEU A 178 -1.76 -13.86 1.40
C LEU A 178 -2.48 -14.96 0.59
N ILE A 179 -3.72 -14.70 0.20
CA ILE A 179 -4.53 -15.58 -0.69
C ILE A 179 -3.91 -15.63 -2.08
N TRP A 180 -3.52 -14.48 -2.59
CA TRP A 180 -2.76 -14.26 -3.82
C TRP A 180 -1.39 -13.73 -3.43
N ASN A 181 -0.35 -14.51 -3.64
CA ASN A 181 1.00 -14.06 -3.34
C ASN A 181 1.44 -12.95 -4.31
N VAL A 182 2.57 -12.31 -4.01
CA VAL A 182 3.08 -11.16 -4.80
C VAL A 182 3.22 -11.49 -6.28
N ALA A 183 3.71 -12.68 -6.61
CA ALA A 183 3.94 -13.08 -8.00
C ALA A 183 2.63 -13.37 -8.76
N GLU A 184 1.61 -13.84 -8.07
CA GLU A 184 0.30 -14.14 -8.66
C GLU A 184 -0.56 -12.88 -8.83
N THR A 185 -0.35 -11.86 -7.97
CA THR A 185 -1.00 -10.55 -8.04
C THR A 185 -0.47 -9.70 -9.16
#